data_71e1fee85f35da3715b2f65c1c24ad08
#
_entry.id   71e1fee85f35da3715b2f65c1c24ad08
#
_cell.length_a   1.000
_cell.length_b   1.000
_cell.length_c   1.000
_cell.angle_alpha   90.00
_cell.angle_beta   90.00
_cell.angle_gamma   90.00
#
_symmetry.space_group_name_H-M   'P 1'
#
loop_
_entity.id
_entity.type
_entity.pdbx_description
1 polymer ?
#
loop_
_entity_poly.entity_id
_entity_poly.type
_entity_poly.pdbx_seq_one_letter_code
_entity_poly.pdbx_strand_id
1 'polypeptide(L)'
;VYALQLVCKQFLILFKFYLLKKTIYRFLVLCAGSDEDILTKCPRSEHIKHAGFGSLVLVPATLALFSMTYAISTFVDNPWLYILAGLTWAGIVFVFDRFIISTFRKRNSIAQDALSITFLSRIIFSAFVGIAVAHPLVLLYFHDSINVNMDEVAHAKADSIENVYQFQKRSYQLQTDTIDRNLVALSDTIHTQEGILHDEIKGVVRGDDKTTGKAGEGSTFKYDTAYLGRLYNELAQTKKSNEDQKLGNIMAMAKLDSARASKINRLTFSRDYLEREKALSRLSDSSSIIRTTTWFLVIFFILVDILPVTWKGLTTKGPYDEYLNEVEFRIKNEVQEKMIDSERRLDRHKREIEIEV
;
A
#
# COMPACT_ATOMS: atom_id res chain seq x y z
N VAL A 1 51.25 15.39 -32.70
CA VAL A 1 50.54 15.82 -31.47
C VAL A 1 49.18 15.09 -31.33
N TYR A 2 48.32 15.01 -32.35
CA TYR A 2 47.02 14.36 -32.31
C TYR A 2 47.05 12.85 -31.99
N ALA A 3 48.03 12.11 -32.60
CA ALA A 3 48.15 10.68 -32.34
C ALA A 3 48.55 10.38 -30.89
N LEU A 4 49.40 11.21 -30.27
CA LEU A 4 49.81 11.06 -28.87
C LEU A 4 48.67 11.35 -27.90
N GLN A 5 47.80 12.29 -28.20
CA GLN A 5 46.61 12.62 -27.43
C GLN A 5 45.57 11.48 -27.49
N LEU A 6 45.38 10.83 -28.64
CA LEU A 6 44.48 9.67 -28.82
C LEU A 6 44.95 8.43 -28.00
N VAL A 7 46.27 8.13 -28.06
CA VAL A 7 46.88 7.03 -27.31
C VAL A 7 46.80 7.30 -25.81
N CYS A 8 47.03 8.54 -25.36
CA CYS A 8 46.93 8.91 -23.95
C CYS A 8 45.46 8.79 -23.44
N LYS A 9 44.49 9.19 -24.27
CA LYS A 9 43.06 9.07 -23.94
C LYS A 9 42.59 7.62 -23.87
N GLN A 10 43.04 6.74 -24.77
CA GLN A 10 42.76 5.31 -24.71
C GLN A 10 43.42 4.66 -23.49
N PHE A 11 44.64 5.02 -23.16
CA PHE A 11 45.34 4.51 -21.97
C PHE A 11 44.63 4.94 -20.68
N LEU A 12 44.14 6.17 -20.60
CA LEU A 12 43.37 6.67 -19.46
C LEU A 12 42.03 5.93 -19.29
N ILE A 13 41.36 5.63 -20.41
CA ILE A 13 40.09 4.86 -20.39
C ILE A 13 40.36 3.40 -19.93
N LEU A 14 41.40 2.74 -20.45
CA LEU A 14 41.77 1.39 -20.04
C LEU A 14 42.21 1.33 -18.56
N PHE A 15 42.96 2.33 -18.10
CA PHE A 15 43.39 2.43 -16.70
C PHE A 15 42.20 2.69 -15.76
N LYS A 16 41.27 3.53 -16.16
CA LYS A 16 40.03 3.78 -15.41
C LYS A 16 39.15 2.53 -15.36
N PHE A 17 39.06 1.77 -16.45
CA PHE A 17 38.34 0.51 -16.52
C PHE A 17 38.98 -0.59 -15.64
N TYR A 18 40.31 -0.65 -15.62
CA TYR A 18 41.08 -1.57 -14.75
C TYR A 18 40.86 -1.23 -13.26
N LEU A 19 40.94 0.04 -12.88
CA LEU A 19 40.70 0.49 -11.52
C LEU A 19 39.27 0.17 -11.09
N LEU A 20 38.29 0.44 -11.94
CA LEU A 20 36.87 0.13 -11.68
C LEU A 20 36.67 -1.36 -11.46
N LYS A 21 37.26 -2.21 -12.31
CA LYS A 21 37.21 -3.69 -12.16
C LYS A 21 37.81 -4.18 -10.84
N LYS A 22 38.93 -3.61 -10.41
CA LYS A 22 39.58 -3.94 -9.14
C LYS A 22 38.76 -3.49 -7.95
N THR A 23 38.13 -2.31 -8.02
CA THR A 23 37.26 -1.78 -6.95
C THR A 23 35.99 -2.61 -6.82
N ILE A 24 35.32 -2.93 -7.94
CA ILE A 24 34.11 -3.80 -7.94
C ILE A 24 34.48 -5.18 -7.36
N TYR A 25 35.56 -5.77 -7.77
CA TYR A 25 36.02 -7.07 -7.25
C TYR A 25 36.19 -7.03 -5.73
N ARG A 26 36.93 -6.04 -5.21
CA ARG A 26 37.16 -5.88 -3.76
C ARG A 26 35.83 -5.67 -3.01
N PHE A 27 34.95 -4.87 -3.57
CA PHE A 27 33.62 -4.68 -3.00
C PHE A 27 32.83 -6.00 -2.93
N LEU A 28 32.84 -6.81 -3.99
CA LEU A 28 32.18 -8.12 -3.99
C LEU A 28 32.79 -9.09 -2.96
N VAL A 29 34.09 -9.13 -2.83
CA VAL A 29 34.79 -9.95 -1.82
C VAL A 29 34.42 -9.48 -0.40
N LEU A 30 34.34 -8.18 -0.18
CA LEU A 30 33.88 -7.60 1.08
C LEU A 30 32.43 -8.01 1.38
N CYS A 31 31.54 -7.97 0.36
CA CYS A 31 30.13 -8.40 0.49
C CYS A 31 30.04 -9.90 0.84
N ALA A 32 30.93 -10.74 0.33
CA ALA A 32 31.02 -12.16 0.69
C ALA A 32 31.49 -12.42 2.13
N GLY A 33 32.01 -11.39 2.82
CA GLY A 33 32.62 -11.55 4.14
C GLY A 33 33.89 -12.39 4.12
N SER A 34 34.63 -12.43 2.99
CA SER A 34 35.83 -13.20 2.81
C SER A 34 37.08 -12.36 3.15
N ASP A 35 38.11 -13.01 3.72
CA ASP A 35 39.36 -12.36 4.03
C ASP A 35 40.20 -12.21 2.75
N GLU A 36 40.58 -10.97 2.40
CA GLU A 36 41.36 -10.66 1.19
C GLU A 36 42.78 -11.25 1.30
N ASP A 37 43.38 -11.26 2.49
CA ASP A 37 44.76 -11.75 2.70
C ASP A 37 44.86 -13.26 2.49
N ILE A 38 43.88 -14.02 2.94
CA ILE A 38 43.81 -15.47 2.69
C ILE A 38 43.53 -15.71 1.21
N LEU A 39 42.61 -14.92 0.61
CA LEU A 39 42.22 -15.10 -0.77
C LEU A 39 43.38 -14.85 -1.75
N THR A 40 44.30 -13.92 -1.44
CA THR A 40 45.51 -13.68 -2.28
C THR A 40 46.40 -14.90 -2.43
N LYS A 41 46.36 -15.85 -1.49
CA LYS A 41 47.14 -17.11 -1.52
C LYS A 41 46.43 -18.23 -2.30
N CYS A 42 45.20 -17.99 -2.70
CA CYS A 42 44.36 -18.99 -3.36
C CYS A 42 44.39 -18.86 -4.90
N PRO A 43 44.10 -19.93 -5.64
CA PRO A 43 44.01 -19.89 -7.09
C PRO A 43 42.83 -19.00 -7.57
N ARG A 44 42.94 -18.55 -8.83
CA ARG A 44 41.93 -17.64 -9.45
C ARG A 44 40.48 -18.15 -9.39
N SER A 45 40.29 -19.46 -9.36
CA SER A 45 38.96 -20.08 -9.22
C SER A 45 38.27 -19.69 -7.91
N GLU A 46 39.02 -19.63 -6.79
CA GLU A 46 38.50 -19.20 -5.49
C GLU A 46 38.14 -17.71 -5.50
N HIS A 47 38.96 -16.87 -6.16
CA HIS A 47 38.61 -15.45 -6.33
C HIS A 47 37.28 -15.24 -7.02
N ILE A 48 36.99 -15.98 -8.11
CA ILE A 48 35.75 -15.91 -8.85
C ILE A 48 34.58 -16.42 -7.98
N LYS A 49 34.76 -17.50 -7.26
CA LYS A 49 33.78 -18.13 -6.38
C LYS A 49 33.38 -17.17 -5.26
N HIS A 50 34.33 -16.54 -4.57
CA HIS A 50 34.05 -15.60 -3.49
C HIS A 50 33.44 -14.28 -3.99
N ALA A 51 33.87 -13.75 -5.14
CA ALA A 51 33.20 -12.63 -5.78
C ALA A 51 31.75 -12.99 -6.19
N GLY A 52 31.52 -14.24 -6.63
CA GLY A 52 30.19 -14.78 -6.89
C GLY A 52 29.30 -14.80 -5.65
N PHE A 53 29.82 -15.26 -4.51
CA PHE A 53 29.05 -15.20 -3.25
C PHE A 53 28.69 -13.77 -2.86
N GLY A 54 29.60 -12.81 -3.03
CA GLY A 54 29.30 -11.41 -2.77
C GLY A 54 28.21 -10.84 -3.71
N SER A 55 28.23 -11.22 -4.98
CA SER A 55 27.16 -10.81 -5.90
C SER A 55 25.79 -11.40 -5.53
N LEU A 56 25.76 -12.66 -5.05
CA LEU A 56 24.53 -13.31 -4.61
C LEU A 56 23.91 -12.63 -3.39
N VAL A 57 24.71 -12.07 -2.47
CA VAL A 57 24.21 -11.30 -1.32
C VAL A 57 23.56 -9.98 -1.73
N LEU A 58 24.06 -9.37 -2.81
CA LEU A 58 23.52 -8.10 -3.29
C LEU A 58 22.15 -8.23 -3.93
N VAL A 59 21.81 -9.39 -4.50
CA VAL A 59 20.51 -9.59 -5.18
C VAL A 59 19.32 -9.46 -4.22
N PRO A 60 19.23 -10.20 -3.10
CA PRO A 60 18.16 -10.01 -2.12
C PRO A 60 18.10 -8.57 -1.56
N ALA A 61 19.26 -7.97 -1.27
CA ALA A 61 19.32 -6.60 -0.76
C ALA A 61 18.76 -5.57 -1.76
N THR A 62 19.03 -5.73 -3.06
CA THR A 62 18.45 -4.85 -4.09
C THR A 62 16.96 -5.07 -4.26
N LEU A 63 16.47 -6.31 -4.19
CA LEU A 63 15.03 -6.61 -4.20
C LEU A 63 14.32 -6.01 -2.97
N ALA A 64 14.94 -6.11 -1.80
CA ALA A 64 14.46 -5.51 -0.57
C ALA A 64 14.37 -3.98 -0.66
N LEU A 65 15.36 -3.33 -1.33
CA LEU A 65 15.31 -1.90 -1.62
C LEU A 65 14.05 -1.52 -2.40
N PHE A 66 13.80 -2.17 -3.54
CA PHE A 66 12.64 -1.88 -4.38
C PHE A 66 11.33 -2.20 -3.67
N SER A 67 11.26 -3.32 -2.99
CA SER A 67 10.10 -3.78 -2.22
C SER A 67 9.65 -2.73 -1.20
N MET A 68 10.55 -2.31 -0.31
CA MET A 68 10.22 -1.37 0.75
C MET A 68 9.98 0.05 0.22
N THR A 69 10.77 0.48 -0.79
CA THR A 69 10.55 1.77 -1.45
C THR A 69 9.14 1.85 -2.03
N TYR A 70 8.69 0.80 -2.74
CA TYR A 70 7.33 0.73 -3.28
C TYR A 70 6.28 0.68 -2.17
N ALA A 71 6.44 -0.17 -1.15
CA ALA A 71 5.49 -0.28 -0.06
C ALA A 71 5.26 1.07 0.64
N ILE A 72 6.32 1.80 0.99
CA ILE A 72 6.22 3.11 1.66
C ILE A 72 5.65 4.18 0.71
N SER A 73 5.97 4.14 -0.59
CA SER A 73 5.44 5.11 -1.56
C SER A 73 3.92 5.03 -1.75
N THR A 74 3.26 3.96 -1.28
CA THR A 74 1.80 3.83 -1.37
C THR A 74 1.05 4.67 -0.33
N PHE A 75 1.71 5.14 0.73
CA PHE A 75 1.09 5.93 1.81
C PHE A 75 1.89 7.16 2.23
N VAL A 76 3.09 7.37 1.67
CA VAL A 76 3.94 8.56 1.94
C VAL A 76 4.27 9.24 0.61
N ASP A 77 3.90 10.49 0.46
CA ASP A 77 4.13 11.25 -0.78
C ASP A 77 5.55 11.82 -0.90
N ASN A 78 6.34 11.81 0.20
CA ASN A 78 7.68 12.39 0.20
C ASN A 78 8.73 11.39 -0.35
N PRO A 79 9.36 11.68 -1.52
CA PRO A 79 10.31 10.76 -2.17
C PRO A 79 11.53 10.44 -1.31
N TRP A 80 12.01 11.38 -0.50
CA TRP A 80 13.16 11.14 0.37
C TRP A 80 12.88 10.11 1.47
N LEU A 81 11.66 10.11 2.01
CA LEU A 81 11.29 9.18 3.08
C LEU A 81 11.19 7.74 2.58
N TYR A 82 10.54 7.49 1.43
CA TYR A 82 10.44 6.11 0.94
C TYR A 82 11.76 5.57 0.39
N ILE A 83 12.63 6.42 -0.20
CA ILE A 83 13.98 6.01 -0.61
C ILE A 83 14.82 5.69 0.63
N LEU A 84 14.80 6.53 1.67
CA LEU A 84 15.53 6.29 2.92
C LEU A 84 15.07 5.01 3.61
N ALA A 85 13.77 4.76 3.68
CA ALA A 85 13.21 3.53 4.23
C ALA A 85 13.64 2.30 3.44
N GLY A 86 13.61 2.38 2.09
CA GLY A 86 14.11 1.33 1.21
C GLY A 86 15.59 1.03 1.41
N LEU A 87 16.44 2.06 1.51
CA LEU A 87 17.87 1.93 1.78
C LEU A 87 18.14 1.29 3.15
N THR A 88 17.38 1.72 4.16
CA THR A 88 17.51 1.15 5.53
C THR A 88 17.14 -0.33 5.54
N TRP A 89 16.03 -0.71 4.91
CA TRP A 89 15.59 -2.10 4.81
C TRP A 89 16.58 -2.95 4.02
N ALA A 90 17.04 -2.48 2.86
CA ALA A 90 18.05 -3.14 2.06
C ALA A 90 19.37 -3.33 2.85
N GLY A 91 19.74 -2.34 3.65
CA GLY A 91 20.92 -2.43 4.54
C GLY A 91 20.75 -3.51 5.61
N ILE A 92 19.57 -3.62 6.22
CA ILE A 92 19.27 -4.68 7.20
C ILE A 92 19.38 -6.07 6.55
N VAL A 93 18.73 -6.27 5.40
CA VAL A 93 18.77 -7.54 4.66
C VAL A 93 20.21 -7.87 4.24
N PHE A 94 20.95 -6.90 3.69
CA PHE A 94 22.35 -7.06 3.30
C PHE A 94 23.24 -7.48 4.47
N VAL A 95 23.17 -6.79 5.62
CA VAL A 95 23.98 -7.11 6.81
C VAL A 95 23.65 -8.51 7.31
N PHE A 96 22.37 -8.88 7.27
CA PHE A 96 21.92 -10.18 7.71
C PHE A 96 22.45 -11.30 6.81
N ASP A 97 22.29 -11.17 5.49
CA ASP A 97 22.77 -12.16 4.52
C ASP A 97 24.29 -12.28 4.55
N ARG A 98 24.99 -11.15 4.65
CA ARG A 98 26.44 -11.13 4.81
C ARG A 98 26.89 -11.85 6.09
N PHE A 99 26.24 -11.58 7.23
CA PHE A 99 26.53 -12.24 8.50
C PHE A 99 26.33 -13.75 8.39
N ILE A 100 25.23 -14.17 7.78
CA ILE A 100 24.93 -15.57 7.53
C ILE A 100 26.01 -16.24 6.70
N ILE A 101 26.38 -15.63 5.58
CA ILE A 101 27.39 -16.20 4.68
C ILE A 101 28.79 -16.22 5.35
N SER A 102 29.19 -15.16 6.06
CA SER A 102 30.48 -15.10 6.73
C SER A 102 30.62 -16.11 7.88
N THR A 103 29.53 -16.37 8.59
CA THR A 103 29.53 -17.28 9.77
C THR A 103 29.35 -18.76 9.39
N PHE A 104 28.86 -19.03 8.15
CA PHE A 104 28.65 -20.42 7.71
C PHE A 104 29.96 -21.16 7.50
N ARG A 105 30.23 -22.18 8.35
CA ARG A 105 31.38 -23.05 8.28
C ARG A 105 31.04 -24.37 7.61
N LYS A 106 31.80 -24.73 6.60
CA LYS A 106 31.62 -26.01 5.90
C LYS A 106 32.21 -27.16 6.71
N ARG A 107 31.41 -28.20 6.89
CA ARG A 107 31.83 -29.48 7.46
C ARG A 107 32.32 -30.45 6.36
N ASN A 108 32.75 -31.63 6.75
CA ASN A 108 33.38 -32.60 5.81
C ASN A 108 32.34 -33.32 4.93
N SER A 109 31.04 -33.20 5.20
CA SER A 109 29.99 -33.86 4.46
C SER A 109 28.85 -32.87 4.17
N ILE A 110 28.45 -32.75 2.90
CA ILE A 110 27.36 -31.92 2.43
C ILE A 110 26.03 -32.30 3.15
N ALA A 111 25.79 -33.60 3.39
CA ALA A 111 24.63 -34.08 4.09
C ALA A 111 24.57 -33.64 5.56
N GLN A 112 25.73 -33.61 6.24
CA GLN A 112 25.83 -33.12 7.64
C GLN A 112 25.67 -31.58 7.71
N ASP A 113 26.07 -30.85 6.69
CA ASP A 113 25.88 -29.41 6.60
C ASP A 113 24.42 -29.07 6.37
N ALA A 114 23.74 -29.77 5.46
CA ALA A 114 22.34 -29.57 5.13
C ALA A 114 21.37 -29.95 6.28
N LEU A 115 21.74 -30.91 7.11
CA LEU A 115 20.98 -31.37 8.29
C LEU A 115 21.33 -30.60 9.58
N SER A 116 22.30 -29.69 9.54
CA SER A 116 22.65 -28.91 10.73
C SER A 116 21.50 -27.97 11.12
N ILE A 117 21.16 -27.91 12.40
CA ILE A 117 20.11 -27.04 12.93
C ILE A 117 20.37 -25.57 12.58
N THR A 118 21.64 -25.20 12.47
CA THR A 118 22.08 -23.87 12.07
C THR A 118 21.74 -23.57 10.61
N PHE A 119 21.86 -24.52 9.70
CA PHE A 119 21.50 -24.34 8.29
C PHE A 119 19.98 -24.27 8.10
N LEU A 120 19.25 -25.16 8.79
CA LEU A 120 17.78 -25.18 8.72
C LEU A 120 17.15 -23.90 9.28
N SER A 121 17.64 -23.41 10.43
CA SER A 121 17.14 -22.14 11.00
C SER A 121 17.37 -20.94 10.07
N ARG A 122 18.45 -20.95 9.30
CA ARG A 122 18.78 -19.92 8.31
C ARG A 122 17.83 -19.95 7.11
N ILE A 123 17.56 -21.14 6.57
CA ILE A 123 16.59 -21.30 5.47
C ILE A 123 15.22 -20.78 5.89
N ILE A 124 14.77 -21.14 7.11
CA ILE A 124 13.49 -20.66 7.62
C ILE A 124 13.46 -19.13 7.74
N PHE A 125 14.54 -18.55 8.26
CA PHE A 125 14.62 -17.08 8.39
C PHE A 125 14.65 -16.38 7.03
N SER A 126 15.50 -16.84 6.08
CA SER A 126 15.53 -16.31 4.72
C SER A 126 14.19 -16.45 4.01
N ALA A 127 13.49 -17.59 4.18
CA ALA A 127 12.16 -17.76 3.64
C ALA A 127 11.17 -16.72 4.21
N PHE A 128 11.25 -16.42 5.51
CA PHE A 128 10.42 -15.40 6.14
C PHE A 128 10.69 -13.99 5.58
N VAL A 129 11.96 -13.61 5.44
CA VAL A 129 12.36 -12.34 4.81
C VAL A 129 11.92 -12.31 3.35
N GLY A 130 12.11 -13.40 2.61
CA GLY A 130 11.69 -13.54 1.21
C GLY A 130 10.19 -13.32 1.02
N ILE A 131 9.35 -13.85 1.93
CA ILE A 131 7.90 -13.57 1.92
C ILE A 131 7.63 -12.09 2.14
N ALA A 132 8.29 -11.45 3.11
CA ALA A 132 8.11 -10.03 3.41
C ALA A 132 8.53 -9.12 2.23
N VAL A 133 9.55 -9.51 1.48
CA VAL A 133 10.03 -8.80 0.29
C VAL A 133 9.14 -9.09 -0.93
N ALA A 134 8.62 -10.32 -1.07
CA ALA A 134 7.84 -10.75 -2.22
C ALA A 134 6.51 -9.99 -2.36
N HIS A 135 5.78 -9.78 -1.26
CA HIS A 135 4.45 -9.15 -1.31
C HIS A 135 4.43 -7.77 -2.00
N PRO A 136 5.25 -6.77 -1.60
CA PRO A 136 5.27 -5.48 -2.28
C PRO A 136 5.73 -5.56 -3.74
N LEU A 137 6.63 -6.49 -4.07
CA LEU A 137 7.10 -6.68 -5.44
C LEU A 137 6.01 -7.28 -6.34
N VAL A 138 5.18 -8.17 -5.83
CA VAL A 138 4.01 -8.70 -6.55
C VAL A 138 2.98 -7.59 -6.79
N LEU A 139 2.74 -6.74 -5.78
CA LEU A 139 1.87 -5.57 -5.97
C LEU A 139 2.44 -4.59 -7.00
N LEU A 140 3.75 -4.40 -7.03
CA LEU A 140 4.42 -3.59 -8.05
C LEU A 140 4.28 -4.21 -9.45
N TYR A 141 4.42 -5.52 -9.58
CA TYR A 141 4.26 -6.23 -10.86
C TYR A 141 2.85 -6.09 -11.44
N PHE A 142 1.83 -6.21 -10.59
CA PHE A 142 0.43 -6.07 -10.98
C PHE A 142 -0.13 -4.64 -10.83
N HIS A 143 0.74 -3.64 -10.68
CA HIS A 143 0.36 -2.25 -10.37
C HIS A 143 -0.76 -1.73 -11.28
N ASP A 144 -0.66 -1.90 -12.59
CA ASP A 144 -1.63 -1.38 -13.54
C ASP A 144 -2.97 -2.12 -13.45
N SER A 145 -2.95 -3.45 -13.35
CA SER A 145 -4.16 -4.27 -13.17
C SER A 145 -4.87 -3.95 -11.85
N ILE A 146 -4.09 -3.72 -10.79
CA ILE A 146 -4.60 -3.32 -9.47
C ILE A 146 -5.27 -1.95 -9.57
N ASN A 147 -4.65 -0.97 -10.22
CA ASN A 147 -5.22 0.36 -10.38
C ASN A 147 -6.55 0.32 -11.15
N VAL A 148 -6.61 -0.43 -12.27
CA VAL A 148 -7.85 -0.61 -13.04
C VAL A 148 -8.96 -1.22 -12.17
N ASN A 149 -8.67 -2.28 -11.42
CA ASN A 149 -9.66 -2.90 -10.53
C ASN A 149 -10.09 -1.97 -9.39
N MET A 150 -9.17 -1.19 -8.84
CA MET A 150 -9.50 -0.20 -7.80
C MET A 150 -10.40 0.90 -8.35
N ASP A 151 -10.16 1.37 -9.58
CA ASP A 151 -11.00 2.37 -10.25
C ASP A 151 -12.40 1.81 -10.54
N GLU A 152 -12.50 0.59 -11.06
CA GLU A 152 -13.79 -0.08 -11.29
C GLU A 152 -14.61 -0.20 -9.98
N VAL A 153 -13.97 -0.64 -8.90
CA VAL A 153 -14.62 -0.75 -7.60
C VAL A 153 -14.99 0.63 -7.02
N ALA A 154 -14.14 1.64 -7.23
CA ALA A 154 -14.43 3.01 -6.79
C ALA A 154 -15.63 3.59 -7.55
N HIS A 155 -15.71 3.38 -8.87
CA HIS A 155 -16.85 3.78 -9.71
C HIS A 155 -18.13 3.05 -9.27
N ALA A 156 -18.09 1.74 -9.12
CA ALA A 156 -19.26 0.97 -8.66
C ALA A 156 -19.79 1.42 -7.28
N LYS A 157 -18.88 1.74 -6.35
CA LYS A 157 -19.23 2.31 -5.04
C LYS A 157 -19.78 3.73 -5.17
N ALA A 158 -19.21 4.55 -6.04
CA ALA A 158 -19.70 5.92 -6.29
C ALA A 158 -21.11 5.89 -6.88
N ASP A 159 -21.37 5.02 -7.86
CA ASP A 159 -22.71 4.82 -8.46
C ASP A 159 -23.71 4.33 -7.41
N SER A 160 -23.33 3.41 -6.55
CA SER A 160 -24.19 2.95 -5.45
C SER A 160 -24.53 4.09 -4.48
N ILE A 161 -23.56 4.93 -4.13
CA ILE A 161 -23.77 6.13 -3.30
C ILE A 161 -24.70 7.09 -4.03
N GLU A 162 -24.43 7.39 -5.31
CA GLU A 162 -25.25 8.26 -6.13
C GLU A 162 -26.71 7.82 -6.13
N ASN A 163 -26.97 6.54 -6.40
CA ASN A 163 -28.32 5.98 -6.43
C ASN A 163 -29.07 6.16 -5.10
N VAL A 164 -28.39 5.94 -3.96
CA VAL A 164 -28.98 6.14 -2.62
C VAL A 164 -29.33 7.62 -2.39
N TYR A 165 -28.43 8.54 -2.76
CA TYR A 165 -28.68 9.96 -2.59
C TYR A 165 -29.77 10.47 -3.55
N GLN A 166 -29.80 10.01 -4.78
CA GLN A 166 -30.85 10.34 -5.74
C GLN A 166 -32.22 9.85 -5.27
N PHE A 167 -32.30 8.65 -4.71
CA PHE A 167 -33.53 8.15 -4.10
C PHE A 167 -34.02 9.05 -2.96
N GLN A 168 -33.15 9.47 -2.06
CA GLN A 168 -33.50 10.38 -0.96
C GLN A 168 -33.89 11.76 -1.49
N LYS A 169 -33.19 12.32 -2.47
CA LYS A 169 -33.48 13.62 -3.08
C LYS A 169 -34.84 13.61 -3.76
N ARG A 170 -35.16 12.51 -4.45
CA ARG A 170 -36.48 12.34 -5.10
C ARG A 170 -37.64 12.39 -4.11
N SER A 171 -37.47 11.90 -2.88
CA SER A 171 -38.52 11.98 -1.86
C SER A 171 -38.84 13.43 -1.48
N TYR A 172 -37.83 14.29 -1.34
CA TYR A 172 -38.03 15.72 -1.09
C TYR A 172 -38.65 16.45 -2.29
N GLN A 173 -38.28 16.08 -3.52
CA GLN A 173 -38.90 16.60 -4.73
C GLN A 173 -40.37 16.24 -4.80
N LEU A 174 -40.75 14.99 -4.55
CA LEU A 174 -42.15 14.55 -4.52
C LEU A 174 -42.96 15.26 -3.44
N GLN A 175 -42.37 15.55 -2.27
CA GLN A 175 -43.01 16.35 -1.24
C GLN A 175 -43.29 17.78 -1.73
N THR A 176 -42.31 18.40 -2.38
CA THR A 176 -42.46 19.75 -2.96
C THR A 176 -43.51 19.78 -4.05
N ASP A 177 -43.51 18.79 -4.95
CA ASP A 177 -44.51 18.68 -6.02
C ASP A 177 -45.94 18.46 -5.46
N THR A 178 -46.04 17.75 -4.34
CA THR A 178 -47.34 17.54 -3.65
C THR A 178 -47.85 18.84 -3.02
N ILE A 179 -46.95 19.60 -2.38
CA ILE A 179 -47.25 20.93 -1.84
C ILE A 179 -47.78 21.86 -2.94
N ASP A 180 -47.12 21.88 -4.11
CA ASP A 180 -47.52 22.71 -5.24
C ASP A 180 -48.89 22.29 -5.82
N ARG A 181 -49.12 21.00 -5.98
CA ARG A 181 -50.42 20.49 -6.44
C ARG A 181 -51.55 20.84 -5.50
N ASN A 182 -51.35 20.72 -4.18
CA ASN A 182 -52.37 21.09 -3.19
C ASN A 182 -52.67 22.59 -3.23
N LEU A 183 -51.66 23.44 -3.45
CA LEU A 183 -51.84 24.88 -3.57
C LEU A 183 -52.64 25.25 -4.83
N VAL A 184 -52.34 24.59 -5.96
CA VAL A 184 -53.07 24.77 -7.22
C VAL A 184 -54.54 24.36 -7.02
N ALA A 185 -54.80 23.19 -6.42
CA ALA A 185 -56.15 22.71 -6.16
C ALA A 185 -56.98 23.66 -5.27
N LEU A 186 -56.31 24.25 -4.24
CA LEU A 186 -56.98 25.27 -3.39
C LEU A 186 -57.26 26.54 -4.17
N SER A 187 -56.35 26.99 -5.03
CA SER A 187 -56.54 28.14 -5.91
C SER A 187 -57.71 27.92 -6.89
N ASP A 188 -57.79 26.73 -7.51
CA ASP A 188 -58.91 26.38 -8.42
C ASP A 188 -60.25 26.34 -7.70
N THR A 189 -60.23 25.88 -6.43
CA THR A 189 -61.43 25.90 -5.59
C THR A 189 -61.89 27.33 -5.34
N ILE A 190 -61.00 28.26 -5.05
CA ILE A 190 -61.27 29.67 -4.84
C ILE A 190 -61.89 30.29 -6.12
N HIS A 191 -61.21 30.06 -7.29
CA HIS A 191 -61.74 30.59 -8.56
C HIS A 191 -63.09 30.03 -8.91
N THR A 192 -63.38 28.78 -8.60
CA THR A 192 -64.69 28.18 -8.78
C THR A 192 -65.73 28.89 -7.89
N GLN A 193 -65.41 29.13 -6.62
CA GLN A 193 -66.33 29.80 -5.67
C GLN A 193 -66.51 31.27 -6.02
N GLU A 194 -65.53 31.98 -6.52
CA GLU A 194 -65.66 33.34 -7.07
C GLU A 194 -66.62 33.36 -8.24
N GLY A 195 -66.53 32.37 -9.14
CA GLY A 195 -67.48 32.22 -10.25
C GLY A 195 -68.94 32.00 -9.79
N ILE A 196 -69.12 31.15 -8.75
CA ILE A 196 -70.45 30.93 -8.16
C ILE A 196 -71.02 32.22 -7.57
N LEU A 197 -70.21 32.94 -6.79
CA LEU A 197 -70.60 34.20 -6.16
C LEU A 197 -70.96 35.27 -7.21
N HIS A 198 -70.18 35.35 -8.30
CA HIS A 198 -70.44 36.27 -9.39
C HIS A 198 -71.77 35.99 -10.11
N ASP A 199 -72.12 34.72 -10.35
CA ASP A 199 -73.36 34.29 -10.99
C ASP A 199 -74.55 34.51 -10.08
N GLU A 200 -74.39 34.33 -8.73
CA GLU A 200 -75.43 34.64 -7.75
C GLU A 200 -75.79 36.14 -7.75
N ILE A 201 -74.76 37.03 -7.79
CA ILE A 201 -74.95 38.48 -7.88
C ILE A 201 -75.79 38.84 -9.13
N LYS A 202 -75.52 38.20 -10.25
CA LYS A 202 -76.14 38.44 -11.53
C LYS A 202 -77.54 37.74 -11.68
N GLY A 203 -77.86 36.84 -10.77
CA GLY A 203 -79.11 36.04 -10.88
C GLY A 203 -79.03 34.99 -12.00
N VAL A 204 -77.86 34.51 -12.36
CA VAL A 204 -77.66 33.46 -13.35
C VAL A 204 -77.92 32.11 -12.73
N VAL A 205 -78.83 31.30 -13.30
CA VAL A 205 -79.09 29.93 -12.85
C VAL A 205 -78.00 29.01 -13.36
N ARG A 206 -77.26 28.33 -12.46
CA ARG A 206 -76.35 27.25 -12.78
C ARG A 206 -77.07 25.90 -12.75
N GLY A 207 -76.74 25.02 -13.66
CA GLY A 207 -77.32 23.67 -13.75
C GLY A 207 -76.93 22.71 -12.61
N ASP A 208 -76.08 23.15 -11.65
CA ASP A 208 -75.63 22.42 -10.50
C ASP A 208 -76.29 22.85 -9.17
N ASP A 209 -77.37 23.60 -9.21
CA ASP A 209 -78.20 24.15 -8.11
C ASP A 209 -77.36 24.97 -7.07
N LYS A 210 -76.20 25.48 -7.45
CA LYS A 210 -75.30 26.27 -6.57
C LYS A 210 -75.67 27.76 -6.54
N THR A 211 -76.62 28.21 -7.35
CA THR A 211 -77.09 29.59 -7.41
C THR A 211 -78.60 29.63 -7.29
N THR A 212 -79.18 30.69 -6.64
CA THR A 212 -80.65 30.84 -6.44
C THR A 212 -81.38 31.33 -7.66
N GLY A 213 -80.67 31.82 -8.68
CA GLY A 213 -81.23 32.42 -9.88
C GLY A 213 -81.92 33.77 -9.62
N LYS A 214 -81.82 34.35 -8.43
CA LYS A 214 -82.31 35.67 -8.06
C LYS A 214 -81.21 36.65 -7.86
N ALA A 215 -81.11 37.69 -8.65
CA ALA A 215 -80.06 38.69 -8.52
C ALA A 215 -80.18 39.43 -7.17
N GLY A 216 -79.04 39.57 -6.48
CA GLY A 216 -78.87 40.33 -5.26
C GLY A 216 -78.12 39.68 -4.11
N GLU A 217 -77.97 40.42 -3.01
CA GLU A 217 -77.21 40.01 -1.83
C GLU A 217 -78.12 39.30 -0.78
N GLY A 218 -78.63 38.13 -1.11
CA GLY A 218 -79.45 37.30 -0.24
C GLY A 218 -78.67 36.56 0.85
N SER A 219 -79.32 35.61 1.56
CA SER A 219 -78.70 34.79 2.60
C SER A 219 -77.60 33.86 2.02
N THR A 220 -77.81 33.33 0.83
CA THR A 220 -76.83 32.49 0.09
C THR A 220 -75.57 33.28 -0.25
N PHE A 221 -75.75 34.50 -0.80
CA PHE A 221 -74.66 35.40 -1.08
C PHE A 221 -73.74 35.67 0.16
N LYS A 222 -74.39 35.98 1.31
CA LYS A 222 -73.68 36.23 2.59
C LYS A 222 -72.91 35.00 3.05
N TYR A 223 -73.49 33.80 2.90
CA TYR A 223 -72.86 32.55 3.24
C TYR A 223 -71.62 32.27 2.33
N ASP A 224 -71.80 32.40 1.04
CA ASP A 224 -70.74 32.17 0.03
C ASP A 224 -69.62 33.19 0.15
N THR A 225 -69.94 34.45 0.45
CA THR A 225 -68.89 35.46 0.75
C THR A 225 -68.10 35.14 2.00
N ALA A 226 -68.75 34.66 3.08
CA ALA A 226 -68.11 34.26 4.30
C ALA A 226 -67.22 32.96 4.09
N TYR A 227 -67.75 32.06 3.23
CA TYR A 227 -66.96 30.85 2.84
C TYR A 227 -65.77 31.21 2.00
N LEU A 228 -65.87 32.06 1.03
CA LEU A 228 -64.76 32.57 0.21
C LEU A 228 -63.70 33.27 1.08
N GLY A 229 -64.10 34.08 2.05
CA GLY A 229 -63.19 34.72 3.01
C GLY A 229 -62.43 33.70 3.82
N ARG A 230 -63.01 32.57 4.21
CA ARG A 230 -62.33 31.47 4.87
C ARG A 230 -61.27 30.81 3.96
N LEU A 231 -61.60 30.53 2.70
CA LEU A 231 -60.71 29.96 1.70
C LEU A 231 -59.50 30.86 1.44
N TYR A 232 -59.66 32.17 1.36
CA TYR A 232 -58.55 33.11 1.22
C TYR A 232 -57.59 33.11 2.44
N ASN A 233 -58.17 33.04 3.66
CA ASN A 233 -57.38 32.92 4.87
C ASN A 233 -56.59 31.60 4.90
N GLU A 234 -57.24 30.50 4.50
CA GLU A 234 -56.61 29.20 4.36
C GLU A 234 -55.46 29.22 3.32
N LEU A 235 -55.69 29.86 2.17
CA LEU A 235 -54.69 30.03 1.13
C LEU A 235 -53.46 30.81 1.66
N ALA A 236 -53.71 31.91 2.40
CA ALA A 236 -52.61 32.70 2.96
C ALA A 236 -51.80 31.93 3.99
N GLN A 237 -52.45 31.18 4.88
CA GLN A 237 -51.77 30.33 5.86
C GLN A 237 -51.02 29.17 5.19
N THR A 238 -51.67 28.51 4.22
CA THR A 238 -51.06 27.40 3.47
C THR A 238 -49.84 27.87 2.67
N LYS A 239 -49.91 29.03 2.00
CA LYS A 239 -48.75 29.60 1.29
C LYS A 239 -47.59 29.79 2.21
N LYS A 240 -47.74 30.39 3.38
CA LYS A 240 -46.66 30.63 4.35
C LYS A 240 -46.05 29.32 4.85
N SER A 241 -46.91 28.35 5.25
CA SER A 241 -46.46 27.04 5.71
C SER A 241 -45.70 26.28 4.61
N ASN A 242 -46.17 26.36 3.37
CA ASN A 242 -45.57 25.72 2.21
C ASN A 242 -44.21 26.33 1.85
N GLU A 243 -44.04 27.65 1.97
CA GLU A 243 -42.74 28.32 1.77
C GLU A 243 -41.73 27.84 2.78
N ASP A 244 -42.09 27.73 4.07
CA ASP A 244 -41.19 27.21 5.12
C ASP A 244 -40.82 25.74 4.87
N GLN A 245 -41.78 24.91 4.46
CA GLN A 245 -41.51 23.50 4.14
C GLN A 245 -40.65 23.35 2.89
N LYS A 246 -40.89 24.13 1.83
CA LYS A 246 -40.08 24.13 0.62
C LYS A 246 -38.62 24.56 0.92
N LEU A 247 -38.46 25.61 1.73
CA LEU A 247 -37.14 26.05 2.16
C LEU A 247 -36.40 24.93 2.94
N GLY A 248 -37.14 24.25 3.85
CA GLY A 248 -36.62 23.08 4.57
C GLY A 248 -36.15 21.96 3.62
N ASN A 249 -36.95 21.62 2.60
CA ASN A 249 -36.64 20.62 1.59
C ASN A 249 -35.40 21.02 0.77
N ILE A 250 -35.27 22.29 0.37
CA ILE A 250 -34.10 22.81 -0.37
C ILE A 250 -32.84 22.69 0.49
N MET A 251 -32.91 23.08 1.77
CA MET A 251 -31.78 22.95 2.70
C MET A 251 -31.38 21.49 2.91
N ALA A 252 -32.34 20.59 3.04
CA ALA A 252 -32.09 19.15 3.17
C ALA A 252 -31.43 18.57 1.93
N MET A 253 -31.87 18.94 0.72
CA MET A 253 -31.26 18.53 -0.54
C MET A 253 -29.80 19.06 -0.66
N ALA A 254 -29.56 20.32 -0.32
CA ALA A 254 -28.22 20.89 -0.32
C ALA A 254 -27.26 20.16 0.66
N LYS A 255 -27.76 19.80 1.86
CA LYS A 255 -27.01 19.01 2.82
C LYS A 255 -26.69 17.58 2.31
N LEU A 256 -27.64 16.97 1.61
CA LEU A 256 -27.42 15.68 0.95
C LEU A 256 -26.34 15.79 -0.13
N ASP A 257 -26.40 16.81 -0.99
CA ASP A 257 -25.40 17.02 -2.06
C ASP A 257 -23.99 17.21 -1.48
N SER A 258 -23.84 17.96 -0.40
CA SER A 258 -22.54 18.13 0.28
C SER A 258 -22.02 16.83 0.92
N ALA A 259 -22.92 16.06 1.55
CA ALA A 259 -22.58 14.77 2.15
C ALA A 259 -22.18 13.73 1.08
N ARG A 260 -22.88 13.71 -0.07
CA ARG A 260 -22.53 12.91 -1.24
C ARG A 260 -21.12 13.23 -1.73
N ALA A 261 -20.84 14.50 -2.00
CA ALA A 261 -19.53 14.94 -2.48
C ALA A 261 -18.41 14.53 -1.52
N SER A 262 -18.60 14.70 -0.21
CA SER A 262 -17.65 14.28 0.81
C SER A 262 -17.41 12.76 0.81
N LYS A 263 -18.45 11.93 0.64
CA LYS A 263 -18.30 10.47 0.59
C LYS A 263 -17.59 10.01 -0.67
N ILE A 264 -17.93 10.58 -1.84
CA ILE A 264 -17.28 10.24 -3.11
C ILE A 264 -15.80 10.63 -3.07
N ASN A 265 -15.48 11.84 -2.57
CA ASN A 265 -14.08 12.27 -2.43
C ASN A 265 -13.27 11.31 -1.55
N ARG A 266 -13.83 10.79 -0.45
CA ARG A 266 -13.13 9.81 0.39
C ARG A 266 -12.81 8.50 -0.33
N LEU A 267 -13.64 8.06 -1.26
CA LEU A 267 -13.40 6.83 -2.04
C LEU A 267 -12.22 6.97 -3.01
N THR A 268 -12.00 8.16 -3.57
CA THR A 268 -10.92 8.41 -4.52
C THR A 268 -9.56 8.56 -3.86
N PHE A 269 -9.49 8.84 -2.54
CA PHE A 269 -8.24 9.06 -1.81
C PHE A 269 -7.68 7.82 -1.08
N SER A 270 -8.45 6.76 -0.89
CA SER A 270 -7.95 5.55 -0.20
C SER A 270 -7.30 4.56 -1.18
N ARG A 271 -6.11 4.92 -1.68
CA ARG A 271 -5.26 4.04 -2.52
C ARG A 271 -4.03 3.54 -1.75
N ASP A 272 -4.22 3.25 -0.47
CA ASP A 272 -3.17 2.74 0.41
C ASP A 272 -2.79 1.29 0.10
N TYR A 273 -1.74 0.82 0.74
CA TYR A 273 -1.20 -0.53 0.57
C TYR A 273 -2.27 -1.63 0.78
N LEU A 274 -3.12 -1.46 1.79
CA LEU A 274 -4.14 -2.45 2.13
C LEU A 274 -5.23 -2.56 1.04
N GLU A 275 -5.65 -1.44 0.44
CA GLU A 275 -6.62 -1.46 -0.67
C GLU A 275 -6.03 -2.10 -1.92
N ARG A 276 -4.73 -1.91 -2.18
CA ARG A 276 -3.99 -2.60 -3.25
C ARG A 276 -3.94 -4.10 -3.03
N GLU A 277 -3.70 -4.56 -1.80
CA GLU A 277 -3.70 -5.98 -1.43
C GLU A 277 -5.08 -6.61 -1.63
N LYS A 278 -6.16 -5.92 -1.21
CA LYS A 278 -7.54 -6.36 -1.45
C LYS A 278 -7.88 -6.43 -2.94
N ALA A 279 -7.37 -5.49 -3.75
CA ALA A 279 -7.58 -5.49 -5.19
C ALA A 279 -6.86 -6.68 -5.85
N LEU A 280 -5.62 -6.97 -5.43
CA LEU A 280 -4.89 -8.16 -5.90
C LEU A 280 -5.60 -9.44 -5.52
N SER A 281 -6.14 -9.56 -4.31
CA SER A 281 -6.93 -10.71 -3.87
C SER A 281 -8.16 -10.90 -4.76
N ARG A 282 -8.95 -9.85 -5.02
CA ARG A 282 -10.10 -9.91 -5.93
C ARG A 282 -9.72 -10.34 -7.35
N LEU A 283 -8.63 -9.79 -7.89
CA LEU A 283 -8.11 -10.16 -9.20
C LEU A 283 -7.67 -11.64 -9.25
N SER A 284 -7.02 -12.11 -8.18
CA SER A 284 -6.59 -13.50 -8.03
C SER A 284 -7.79 -14.47 -7.93
N ASP A 285 -8.88 -14.04 -7.29
CA ASP A 285 -10.11 -14.84 -7.20
C ASP A 285 -10.87 -14.87 -8.53
N SER A 286 -10.82 -13.79 -9.31
CA SER A 286 -11.51 -13.69 -10.61
C SER A 286 -10.76 -14.37 -11.74
N SER A 287 -9.42 -14.52 -11.66
CA SER A 287 -8.57 -15.04 -12.72
C SER A 287 -7.57 -16.08 -12.21
N SER A 288 -7.68 -17.31 -12.72
CA SER A 288 -6.71 -18.38 -12.41
C SER A 288 -5.29 -18.05 -12.86
N ILE A 289 -5.15 -17.28 -13.96
CA ILE A 289 -3.84 -16.86 -14.48
C ILE A 289 -3.17 -15.93 -13.50
N ILE A 290 -3.87 -14.91 -12.99
CA ILE A 290 -3.34 -13.95 -12.03
C ILE A 290 -2.94 -14.68 -10.73
N ARG A 291 -3.79 -15.58 -10.24
CA ARG A 291 -3.50 -16.39 -9.04
C ARG A 291 -2.25 -17.24 -9.22
N THR A 292 -2.12 -17.95 -10.33
CA THR A 292 -0.95 -18.80 -10.61
C THR A 292 0.32 -17.95 -10.74
N THR A 293 0.25 -16.81 -11.43
CA THR A 293 1.39 -15.89 -11.58
C THR A 293 1.79 -15.27 -10.23
N THR A 294 0.83 -14.90 -9.39
CA THR A 294 1.09 -14.39 -8.03
C THR A 294 1.87 -15.42 -7.21
N TRP A 295 1.39 -16.68 -7.15
CA TRP A 295 2.09 -17.74 -6.44
C TRP A 295 3.47 -18.04 -7.02
N PHE A 296 3.59 -18.05 -8.36
CA PHE A 296 4.88 -18.22 -9.02
C PHE A 296 5.88 -17.14 -8.61
N LEU A 297 5.48 -15.87 -8.63
CA LEU A 297 6.33 -14.74 -8.24
C LEU A 297 6.73 -14.81 -6.77
N VAL A 298 5.80 -15.12 -5.87
CA VAL A 298 6.11 -15.27 -4.43
C VAL A 298 7.15 -16.36 -4.21
N ILE A 299 6.94 -17.54 -4.80
CA ILE A 299 7.90 -18.65 -4.70
C ILE A 299 9.24 -18.26 -5.33
N PHE A 300 9.23 -17.59 -6.48
CA PHE A 300 10.44 -17.12 -7.15
C PHE A 300 11.26 -16.18 -6.26
N PHE A 301 10.65 -15.18 -5.66
CA PHE A 301 11.36 -14.23 -4.78
C PHE A 301 11.88 -14.91 -3.51
N ILE A 302 11.12 -15.84 -2.92
CA ILE A 302 11.59 -16.66 -1.79
C ILE A 302 12.81 -17.49 -2.19
N LEU A 303 12.80 -18.13 -3.37
CA LEU A 303 13.93 -18.90 -3.87
C LEU A 303 15.17 -18.01 -4.09
N VAL A 304 14.99 -16.81 -4.64
CA VAL A 304 16.09 -15.85 -4.82
C VAL A 304 16.72 -15.46 -3.48
N ASP A 305 15.90 -15.25 -2.44
CA ASP A 305 16.36 -14.89 -1.10
C ASP A 305 17.14 -16.02 -0.39
N ILE A 306 16.71 -17.27 -0.61
CA ILE A 306 17.38 -18.47 -0.05
C ILE A 306 18.67 -18.81 -0.83
N LEU A 307 18.78 -18.38 -2.08
CA LEU A 307 19.83 -18.80 -3.01
C LEU A 307 21.28 -18.57 -2.50
N PRO A 308 21.63 -17.44 -1.85
CA PRO A 308 23.00 -17.22 -1.34
C PRO A 308 23.43 -18.28 -0.32
N VAL A 309 22.54 -18.66 0.58
CA VAL A 309 22.79 -19.64 1.65
C VAL A 309 22.89 -21.06 1.10
N THR A 310 21.93 -21.43 0.25
CA THR A 310 21.89 -22.77 -0.37
C THR A 310 23.09 -22.99 -1.28
N TRP A 311 23.47 -22.00 -2.09
CA TRP A 311 24.63 -22.09 -2.98
C TRP A 311 25.94 -22.29 -2.22
N LYS A 312 26.13 -21.55 -1.11
CA LYS A 312 27.30 -21.74 -0.25
C LYS A 312 27.32 -23.13 0.41
N GLY A 313 26.17 -23.63 0.86
CA GLY A 313 26.01 -24.96 1.45
C GLY A 313 26.28 -26.10 0.46
N LEU A 314 25.86 -25.95 -0.81
CA LEU A 314 26.08 -26.95 -1.86
C LEU A 314 27.51 -26.95 -2.44
N THR A 315 28.26 -25.86 -2.25
CA THR A 315 29.62 -25.76 -2.76
C THR A 315 30.58 -26.57 -1.87
N THR A 316 31.41 -27.41 -2.48
CA THR A 316 32.45 -28.20 -1.77
C THR A 316 33.52 -27.31 -1.14
N LYS A 317 34.21 -27.83 -0.11
CA LYS A 317 35.37 -27.16 0.47
C LYS A 317 36.44 -26.88 -0.59
N GLY A 318 37.00 -25.68 -0.53
CA GLY A 318 38.05 -25.25 -1.41
C GLY A 318 39.34 -24.86 -0.67
N PRO A 319 40.42 -24.54 -1.40
CA PRO A 319 41.67 -24.09 -0.81
C PRO A 319 41.53 -22.94 0.18
N TYR A 320 40.59 -22.02 -0.04
CA TYR A 320 40.30 -20.93 0.90
C TYR A 320 39.84 -21.46 2.27
N ASP A 321 38.93 -22.43 2.30
CA ASP A 321 38.41 -23.02 3.53
C ASP A 321 39.53 -23.77 4.30
N GLU A 322 40.49 -24.39 3.58
CA GLU A 322 41.63 -25.07 4.17
C GLU A 322 42.63 -24.09 4.79
N TYR A 323 43.00 -23.02 4.07
CA TYR A 323 43.86 -21.97 4.61
C TYR A 323 43.24 -21.28 5.83
N LEU A 324 41.95 -21.02 5.80
CA LEU A 324 41.26 -20.43 6.92
C LEU A 324 41.30 -21.33 8.16
N ASN A 325 41.07 -22.65 7.98
CA ASN A 325 41.17 -23.64 9.07
C ASN A 325 42.61 -23.73 9.64
N GLU A 326 43.62 -23.65 8.78
CA GLU A 326 45.02 -23.64 9.21
C GLU A 326 45.34 -22.41 10.06
N VAL A 327 44.92 -21.23 9.63
CA VAL A 327 45.12 -19.98 10.36
C VAL A 327 44.45 -20.03 11.73
N GLU A 328 43.20 -20.50 11.79
CA GLU A 328 42.47 -20.65 13.05
C GLU A 328 43.06 -21.65 13.99
N PHE A 329 43.57 -22.79 13.46
CA PHE A 329 44.24 -23.80 14.27
C PHE A 329 45.53 -23.24 14.88
N ARG A 330 46.29 -22.47 14.11
CA ARG A 330 47.52 -21.80 14.57
C ARG A 330 47.20 -20.78 15.68
N ILE A 331 46.20 -19.92 15.49
CA ILE A 331 45.78 -18.94 16.50
C ILE A 331 45.32 -19.67 17.78
N LYS A 332 44.54 -20.74 17.64
CA LYS A 332 44.03 -21.52 18.78
C LYS A 332 45.20 -22.13 19.59
N ASN A 333 46.21 -22.68 18.93
CA ASN A 333 47.39 -23.25 19.61
C ASN A 333 48.20 -22.15 20.30
N GLU A 334 48.39 -20.99 19.66
CA GLU A 334 49.09 -19.86 20.28
C GLU A 334 48.38 -19.31 21.52
N VAL A 335 47.03 -19.21 21.47
CA VAL A 335 46.22 -18.82 22.62
C VAL A 335 46.31 -19.84 23.74
N GLN A 336 46.29 -21.13 23.42
CA GLN A 336 46.41 -22.22 24.39
C GLN A 336 47.77 -22.22 25.05
N GLU A 337 48.88 -22.02 24.32
CA GLU A 337 50.23 -21.88 24.87
C GLU A 337 50.31 -20.67 25.84
N LYS A 338 49.77 -19.52 25.44
CA LYS A 338 49.72 -18.33 26.29
C LYS A 338 48.92 -18.56 27.58
N MET A 339 47.80 -19.30 27.52
CA MET A 339 47.01 -19.68 28.70
C MET A 339 47.82 -20.57 29.65
N ILE A 340 48.50 -21.63 29.13
CA ILE A 340 49.35 -22.53 29.92
C ILE A 340 50.48 -21.73 30.58
N ASP A 341 51.12 -20.82 29.87
CA ASP A 341 52.20 -19.99 30.43
C ASP A 341 51.71 -19.04 31.50
N SER A 342 50.47 -18.49 31.34
CA SER A 342 49.88 -17.63 32.37
C SER A 342 49.53 -18.43 33.63
N GLU A 343 49.00 -19.64 33.51
CA GLU A 343 48.74 -20.52 34.64
C GLU A 343 50.03 -20.89 35.37
N ARG A 344 51.10 -21.25 34.65
CA ARG A 344 52.42 -21.54 35.25
C ARG A 344 53.02 -20.34 35.98
N ARG A 345 52.78 -19.12 35.53
CA ARG A 345 53.20 -17.88 36.22
C ARG A 345 52.42 -17.68 37.49
N LEU A 346 51.10 -17.88 37.45
CA LEU A 346 50.21 -17.80 38.61
C LEU A 346 50.61 -18.84 39.68
N ASP A 347 50.90 -20.05 39.30
CA ASP A 347 51.29 -21.11 40.22
C ASP A 347 52.71 -20.86 40.86
N ARG A 348 53.60 -20.23 40.09
CA ARG A 348 54.88 -19.78 40.67
C ARG A 348 54.68 -18.70 41.66
N HIS A 349 53.90 -17.69 41.38
CA HIS A 349 53.63 -16.58 42.28
C HIS A 349 52.86 -17.01 43.54
N LYS A 350 51.93 -17.95 43.45
CA LYS A 350 51.31 -18.56 44.63
C LYS A 350 52.31 -19.27 45.54
N ARG A 351 53.23 -20.03 44.98
CA ARG A 351 54.29 -20.75 45.75
C ARG A 351 55.29 -19.76 46.38
N GLU A 352 55.60 -18.67 45.72
CA GLU A 352 56.43 -17.60 46.30
C GLU A 352 55.76 -16.95 47.55
N ILE A 353 54.46 -16.69 47.46
CA ILE A 353 53.69 -16.16 48.61
C ILE A 353 53.57 -17.17 49.76
N GLU A 354 53.41 -18.48 49.46
CA GLU A 354 53.36 -19.54 50.50
C GLU A 354 54.73 -19.75 51.21
N ILE A 355 55.81 -19.37 50.63
CA ILE A 355 57.17 -19.49 51.19
C ILE A 355 57.50 -18.24 52.07
N GLU A 356 56.86 -17.10 51.80
CA GLU A 356 57.09 -15.86 52.55
C GLU A 356 56.18 -15.73 53.82
N VAL A 357 55.23 -16.64 54.02
CA VAL A 357 54.36 -16.72 55.18
C VAL A 357 54.85 -17.85 56.13
#